data_2dddf98d47d605f9f1e938bdf5e4da87
#
_entry.id   2dddf98d47d605f9f1e938bdf5e4da87
#
_cell.length_a   1.000
_cell.length_b   1.000
_cell.length_c   1.000
_cell.angle_alpha   90.00
_cell.angle_beta   90.00
_cell.angle_gamma   90.00
#
_symmetry.space_group_name_H-M   'P 1'
#
loop_
_entity.id
_entity.type
_entity.pdbx_description
1 polymer ?
#
loop_
_entity_poly.entity_id
_entity_poly.type
_entity_poly.pdbx_seq_one_letter_code
_entity_poly.pdbx_strand_id
1 'polypeptide(L)'
;MGFKMMARPAPLAFVAGCLAALAWTHAVAAEAGPGVAYVSNQNGDIGVIDLATMDMTASVSAYGKEPRGIGVTADGKLLVVANREGGSIAVIDRASGQLLRHVAVGDNPEFVRVRGHRAFVTCEPSASAGPPGAPASGAPSGEPAASGGAKDDDSHEPAHIAVVDLDTGRLLRSITGGLETEGIEFSADGRRLLVTNEADDNVSVHDIATGKLLRKIDLKAYGTRPRGIKLAPDRKRYVVTLEFSNAFVVIDENYRVVRSVKTGEAPYGVAFDRAGKRLFVAAARSKTLQVFDAVTFAPVKDIATGTRCWHFSFTPDGRNILVACGRSNEIVVIDAQTLEPVKRIADSQLPWGIVTYPKAAGSVDQVE
;
A
#
# COMPACT_ATOMS: atom_id res chain seq x y z
N MET A 1 -0.89 106.36 -2.81
CA MET A 1 -1.53 105.61 -3.95
C MET A 1 -1.08 104.15 -3.84
N GLY A 2 -1.84 103.32 -3.25
CA GLY A 2 -1.51 101.92 -3.04
C GLY A 2 -2.49 101.04 -3.73
N PHE A 3 -1.98 100.19 -4.63
CA PHE A 3 -2.78 99.21 -5.27
C PHE A 3 -2.75 97.88 -4.46
N LYS A 4 -3.93 97.52 -3.99
CA LYS A 4 -4.15 96.17 -3.37
C LYS A 4 -4.35 95.19 -4.48
N MET A 5 -3.45 94.17 -4.61
CA MET A 5 -3.65 92.97 -5.43
C MET A 5 -4.48 91.99 -4.63
N MET A 6 -5.66 91.63 -5.19
CA MET A 6 -6.52 90.55 -4.67
C MET A 6 -5.97 89.23 -5.17
N ALA A 7 -5.67 88.31 -4.25
CA ALA A 7 -5.38 86.91 -4.55
C ALA A 7 -6.66 86.12 -4.87
N ARG A 8 -6.64 85.38 -5.96
CA ARG A 8 -7.66 84.41 -6.34
C ARG A 8 -7.44 83.09 -5.61
N PRO A 9 -8.50 82.39 -5.11
CA PRO A 9 -8.33 81.06 -4.53
C PRO A 9 -8.23 80.02 -5.64
N ALA A 10 -7.29 79.07 -5.45
CA ALA A 10 -7.12 77.92 -6.29
C ALA A 10 -8.24 76.87 -6.09
N PRO A 11 -8.61 76.08 -7.12
CA PRO A 11 -9.63 75.06 -6.95
C PRO A 11 -9.10 73.83 -6.22
N LEU A 12 -9.82 73.32 -5.21
CA LEU A 12 -9.59 72.04 -4.58
C LEU A 12 -9.91 70.94 -5.59
N ALA A 13 -8.90 70.16 -5.93
CA ALA A 13 -9.11 68.88 -6.66
C ALA A 13 -9.55 67.83 -5.66
N PHE A 14 -10.80 67.34 -5.80
CA PHE A 14 -11.32 66.16 -5.14
C PHE A 14 -10.67 64.93 -5.79
N VAL A 15 -9.75 64.26 -5.07
CA VAL A 15 -9.27 62.92 -5.46
C VAL A 15 -10.29 61.91 -4.94
N ALA A 16 -11.14 61.42 -5.83
CA ALA A 16 -12.00 60.28 -5.54
C ALA A 16 -11.15 58.99 -5.48
N GLY A 17 -10.83 58.57 -4.27
CA GLY A 17 -10.19 57.28 -4.03
C GLY A 17 -11.16 56.15 -4.28
N CYS A 18 -11.03 55.43 -5.39
CA CYS A 18 -11.68 54.13 -5.60
C CYS A 18 -11.04 53.10 -4.65
N LEU A 19 -11.70 52.84 -3.54
CA LEU A 19 -11.44 51.62 -2.74
C LEU A 19 -11.95 50.42 -3.54
N ALA A 20 -11.06 49.77 -4.31
CA ALA A 20 -11.32 48.45 -4.83
C ALA A 20 -11.31 47.43 -3.69
N ALA A 21 -12.50 47.08 -3.20
CA ALA A 21 -12.66 45.95 -2.29
C ALA A 21 -12.27 44.68 -3.06
N LEU A 22 -11.07 44.15 -2.82
CA LEU A 22 -10.70 42.78 -3.22
C LEU A 22 -11.58 41.82 -2.40
N ALA A 23 -12.70 41.41 -2.99
CA ALA A 23 -13.47 40.28 -2.50
C ALA A 23 -12.59 39.03 -2.73
N TRP A 24 -11.95 38.56 -1.69
CA TRP A 24 -11.36 37.23 -1.65
C TRP A 24 -12.52 36.24 -1.70
N THR A 25 -12.87 35.79 -2.89
CA THR A 25 -13.69 34.60 -3.04
C THR A 25 -12.84 33.43 -2.54
N HIS A 26 -13.07 33.04 -1.29
CA HIS A 26 -12.66 31.72 -0.82
C HIS A 26 -13.45 30.76 -1.71
N ALA A 27 -12.78 30.23 -2.74
CA ALA A 27 -13.24 29.02 -3.39
C ALA A 27 -13.23 27.97 -2.29
N VAL A 28 -14.39 27.72 -1.70
CA VAL A 28 -14.63 26.51 -0.92
C VAL A 28 -14.35 25.40 -1.92
N ALA A 29 -13.17 24.78 -1.78
CA ALA A 29 -12.90 23.53 -2.48
C ALA A 29 -14.08 22.63 -2.10
N ALA A 30 -14.89 22.24 -3.09
CA ALA A 30 -15.93 21.26 -2.88
C ALA A 30 -15.25 20.10 -2.17
N GLU A 31 -15.69 19.78 -0.95
CA GLU A 31 -15.17 18.61 -0.24
C GLU A 31 -15.36 17.44 -1.18
N ALA A 32 -14.28 16.93 -1.70
CA ALA A 32 -14.32 15.72 -2.49
C ALA A 32 -15.00 14.69 -1.59
N GLY A 33 -16.11 14.09 -2.06
CA GLY A 33 -16.84 13.10 -1.28
C GLY A 33 -15.91 12.06 -0.69
N PRO A 34 -16.34 11.22 0.25
CA PRO A 34 -15.47 10.33 1.02
C PRO A 34 -14.62 9.41 0.16
N GLY A 35 -14.90 9.30 -1.14
CA GLY A 35 -14.12 8.56 -2.12
C GLY A 35 -14.54 7.12 -2.28
N VAL A 36 -13.65 6.31 -2.86
CA VAL A 36 -13.87 4.88 -3.12
C VAL A 36 -12.67 4.06 -2.67
N ALA A 37 -12.90 2.80 -2.31
CA ALA A 37 -11.84 1.81 -2.14
C ALA A 37 -11.90 0.78 -3.27
N TYR A 38 -10.73 0.29 -3.66
CA TYR A 38 -10.55 -0.78 -4.64
C TYR A 38 -9.93 -1.98 -3.95
N VAL A 39 -10.52 -3.15 -4.12
CA VAL A 39 -10.09 -4.40 -3.51
C VAL A 39 -9.75 -5.40 -4.61
N SER A 40 -8.52 -5.90 -4.64
CA SER A 40 -8.16 -7.02 -5.52
C SER A 40 -8.66 -8.32 -4.91
N ASN A 41 -9.42 -9.09 -5.69
CA ASN A 41 -9.94 -10.41 -5.28
C ASN A 41 -9.24 -11.50 -6.08
N GLN A 42 -8.44 -12.34 -5.42
CA GLN A 42 -7.61 -13.36 -6.12
C GLN A 42 -8.44 -14.33 -6.97
N ASN A 43 -9.69 -14.61 -6.57
CA ASN A 43 -10.61 -15.48 -7.30
C ASN A 43 -11.67 -14.69 -8.08
N GLY A 44 -11.45 -13.41 -8.35
CA GLY A 44 -12.42 -12.55 -9.01
C GLY A 44 -11.82 -11.26 -9.54
N ASP A 45 -12.68 -10.31 -9.79
CA ASP A 45 -12.33 -8.98 -10.27
C ASP A 45 -12.03 -8.01 -9.12
N ILE A 46 -11.83 -6.75 -9.45
CA ILE A 46 -11.58 -5.67 -8.47
C ILE A 46 -12.92 -5.19 -7.93
N GLY A 47 -13.15 -5.38 -6.64
CA GLY A 47 -14.32 -4.82 -5.96
C GLY A 47 -14.18 -3.31 -5.75
N VAL A 48 -15.28 -2.57 -5.88
CA VAL A 48 -15.35 -1.13 -5.64
C VAL A 48 -16.29 -0.86 -4.47
N ILE A 49 -15.75 -0.25 -3.42
CA ILE A 49 -16.49 0.11 -2.21
C ILE A 49 -16.69 1.62 -2.17
N ASP A 50 -17.94 2.06 -2.05
CA ASP A 50 -18.26 3.45 -1.74
C ASP A 50 -17.94 3.75 -0.29
N LEU A 51 -17.07 4.73 -0.04
CA LEU A 51 -16.63 5.08 1.31
C LEU A 51 -17.66 5.93 2.08
N ALA A 52 -18.73 6.41 1.45
CA ALA A 52 -19.83 7.07 2.14
C ALA A 52 -20.74 6.06 2.84
N THR A 53 -21.03 4.97 2.17
CA THR A 53 -21.97 3.94 2.64
C THR A 53 -21.26 2.70 3.20
N MET A 54 -20.00 2.52 2.87
CA MET A 54 -19.21 1.31 3.12
C MET A 54 -19.87 0.07 2.51
N ASP A 55 -20.40 0.20 1.29
CA ASP A 55 -21.00 -0.89 0.53
C ASP A 55 -20.17 -1.20 -0.71
N MET A 56 -20.16 -2.48 -1.11
CA MET A 56 -19.66 -2.90 -2.42
C MET A 56 -20.68 -2.44 -3.46
N THR A 57 -20.31 -1.52 -4.35
CA THR A 57 -21.22 -0.88 -5.29
C THR A 57 -21.00 -1.30 -6.74
N ALA A 58 -19.81 -1.78 -7.05
CA ALA A 58 -19.43 -2.17 -8.41
C ALA A 58 -18.26 -3.16 -8.41
N SER A 59 -17.96 -3.67 -9.58
CA SER A 59 -16.75 -4.43 -9.89
C SER A 59 -16.14 -3.88 -11.17
N VAL A 60 -14.80 -3.85 -11.19
CA VAL A 60 -14.00 -3.49 -12.36
C VAL A 60 -13.15 -4.69 -12.74
N SER A 61 -13.09 -5.02 -14.03
CA SER A 61 -12.27 -6.16 -14.46
C SER A 61 -10.81 -5.95 -14.07
N ALA A 62 -10.19 -7.02 -13.55
CA ALA A 62 -8.75 -7.06 -13.31
C ALA A 62 -7.95 -7.26 -14.62
N TYR A 63 -8.63 -7.58 -15.71
CA TYR A 63 -8.04 -7.87 -17.02
C TYR A 63 -6.94 -8.93 -16.97
N GLY A 64 -7.04 -9.86 -16.05
CA GLY A 64 -6.11 -10.97 -15.85
C GLY A 64 -6.64 -11.90 -14.77
N LYS A 65 -5.81 -12.79 -14.30
CA LYS A 65 -6.17 -13.77 -13.27
C LYS A 65 -5.32 -13.66 -12.02
N GLU A 66 -5.88 -14.09 -10.90
CA GLU A 66 -5.26 -13.98 -9.58
C GLU A 66 -4.74 -12.56 -9.26
N PRO A 67 -5.61 -11.53 -9.33
CA PRO A 67 -5.18 -10.16 -9.01
C PRO A 67 -4.78 -10.05 -7.54
N ARG A 68 -3.57 -9.54 -7.28
CA ARG A 68 -3.02 -9.34 -5.95
C ARG A 68 -2.67 -7.87 -5.69
N GLY A 69 -1.44 -7.49 -5.99
CA GLY A 69 -0.98 -6.12 -5.78
C GLY A 69 -1.86 -5.12 -6.53
N ILE A 70 -2.27 -4.08 -5.84
CA ILE A 70 -3.13 -3.03 -6.38
C ILE A 70 -2.61 -1.67 -5.96
N GLY A 71 -2.68 -0.68 -6.85
CA GLY A 71 -2.26 0.69 -6.60
C GLY A 71 -3.06 1.70 -7.39
N VAL A 72 -3.12 2.94 -6.91
CA VAL A 72 -3.76 4.06 -7.59
C VAL A 72 -2.78 5.23 -7.71
N THR A 73 -2.80 5.96 -8.82
CA THR A 73 -1.99 7.19 -8.97
C THR A 73 -2.54 8.31 -8.09
N ALA A 74 -1.68 9.22 -7.64
CA ALA A 74 -2.07 10.32 -6.75
C ALA A 74 -3.11 11.25 -7.40
N ASP A 75 -3.04 11.45 -8.73
CA ASP A 75 -4.02 12.21 -9.49
C ASP A 75 -5.34 11.44 -9.74
N GLY A 76 -5.39 10.17 -9.34
CA GLY A 76 -6.57 9.31 -9.46
C GLY A 76 -6.94 8.91 -10.87
N LYS A 77 -6.05 9.06 -11.85
CA LYS A 77 -6.38 8.68 -13.23
C LYS A 77 -6.24 7.19 -13.48
N LEU A 78 -5.22 6.58 -12.87
CA LEU A 78 -4.87 5.20 -13.16
C LEU A 78 -5.06 4.30 -11.94
N LEU A 79 -5.64 3.13 -12.18
CA LEU A 79 -5.64 1.98 -11.28
C LEU A 79 -4.70 0.93 -11.88
N VAL A 80 -3.85 0.34 -11.05
CA VAL A 80 -2.85 -0.64 -11.46
C VAL A 80 -3.04 -1.92 -10.68
N VAL A 81 -3.05 -3.06 -11.35
CA VAL A 81 -3.28 -4.37 -10.72
C VAL A 81 -2.25 -5.36 -11.22
N ALA A 82 -1.60 -6.06 -10.30
CA ALA A 82 -0.74 -7.19 -10.62
C ALA A 82 -1.59 -8.45 -10.78
N ASN A 83 -1.50 -9.07 -11.94
CA ASN A 83 -2.16 -10.33 -12.27
C ASN A 83 -1.13 -11.45 -12.22
N ARG A 84 -1.20 -12.26 -11.17
CA ARG A 84 -0.19 -13.28 -10.86
C ARG A 84 -0.07 -14.31 -11.98
N GLU A 85 -1.21 -14.86 -12.39
CA GLU A 85 -1.24 -15.75 -13.55
C GLU A 85 -1.14 -14.92 -14.84
N GLY A 86 -0.07 -15.12 -15.59
CA GLY A 86 0.19 -14.40 -16.84
C GLY A 86 1.26 -13.31 -16.75
N GLY A 87 1.88 -13.11 -15.57
CA GLY A 87 3.11 -12.32 -15.43
C GLY A 87 2.99 -10.86 -15.86
N SER A 88 1.86 -10.20 -15.59
CA SER A 88 1.58 -8.87 -16.11
C SER A 88 0.92 -7.95 -15.07
N ILE A 89 0.98 -6.65 -15.33
CA ILE A 89 0.09 -5.68 -14.70
C ILE A 89 -0.94 -5.16 -15.71
N ALA A 90 -2.15 -4.91 -15.23
CA ALA A 90 -3.15 -4.14 -15.95
C ALA A 90 -3.08 -2.68 -15.50
N VAL A 91 -3.01 -1.75 -16.44
CA VAL A 91 -3.13 -0.31 -16.22
C VAL A 91 -4.51 0.10 -16.73
N ILE A 92 -5.36 0.55 -15.83
CA ILE A 92 -6.79 0.76 -16.04
C ILE A 92 -7.08 2.25 -15.86
N ASP A 93 -7.89 2.82 -16.75
CA ASP A 93 -8.49 4.13 -16.51
C ASP A 93 -9.47 4.01 -15.34
N ARG A 94 -9.18 4.68 -14.23
CA ARG A 94 -9.95 4.52 -13.00
C ARG A 94 -11.40 5.00 -13.13
N ALA A 95 -11.65 6.01 -13.94
CA ALA A 95 -12.97 6.62 -14.05
C ALA A 95 -13.92 5.74 -14.88
N SER A 96 -13.45 5.16 -15.97
CA SER A 96 -14.23 4.31 -16.86
C SER A 96 -14.13 2.82 -16.56
N GLY A 97 -13.12 2.39 -15.79
CA GLY A 97 -12.81 0.99 -15.57
C GLY A 97 -12.22 0.28 -16.81
N GLN A 98 -11.87 1.02 -17.86
CA GLN A 98 -11.37 0.42 -19.10
C GLN A 98 -9.87 0.17 -19.05
N LEU A 99 -9.45 -0.95 -19.63
CA LEU A 99 -8.05 -1.28 -19.80
C LEU A 99 -7.39 -0.29 -20.76
N LEU A 100 -6.32 0.35 -20.28
CA LEU A 100 -5.46 1.17 -21.12
C LEU A 100 -4.27 0.36 -21.65
N ARG A 101 -3.68 -0.49 -20.81
CA ARG A 101 -2.49 -1.27 -21.17
C ARG A 101 -2.38 -2.55 -20.37
N HIS A 102 -1.88 -3.59 -21.00
CA HIS A 102 -1.24 -4.75 -20.37
C HIS A 102 0.27 -4.57 -20.47
N VAL A 103 0.99 -4.75 -19.38
CA VAL A 103 2.45 -4.65 -19.35
C VAL A 103 3.02 -5.93 -18.74
N ALA A 104 3.77 -6.67 -19.53
CA ALA A 104 4.51 -7.83 -19.04
C ALA A 104 5.60 -7.35 -18.05
N VAL A 105 5.63 -7.94 -16.87
CA VAL A 105 6.56 -7.55 -15.79
C VAL A 105 7.44 -8.70 -15.30
N GLY A 106 7.11 -9.93 -15.62
CA GLY A 106 7.76 -11.15 -15.16
C GLY A 106 6.80 -12.05 -14.40
N ASP A 107 7.24 -13.25 -14.06
CA ASP A 107 6.41 -14.29 -13.46
C ASP A 107 5.98 -13.94 -12.03
N ASN A 108 4.79 -14.40 -11.67
CA ASN A 108 4.19 -14.22 -10.33
C ASN A 108 4.32 -12.79 -9.78
N PRO A 109 3.77 -11.74 -10.43
CA PRO A 109 3.75 -10.41 -9.85
C PRO A 109 2.86 -10.39 -8.60
N GLU A 110 3.45 -9.98 -7.46
CA GLU A 110 2.83 -10.05 -6.14
C GLU A 110 2.38 -8.69 -5.64
N PHE A 111 3.30 -7.80 -5.36
CA PHE A 111 3.05 -6.51 -4.73
C PHE A 111 3.19 -5.37 -5.74
N VAL A 112 2.33 -4.37 -5.63
CA VAL A 112 2.42 -3.14 -6.44
C VAL A 112 2.55 -1.93 -5.54
N ARG A 113 3.56 -1.12 -5.79
CA ARG A 113 3.70 0.20 -5.19
C ARG A 113 3.70 1.26 -6.26
N VAL A 114 2.71 2.15 -6.25
CA VAL A 114 2.63 3.26 -7.19
C VAL A 114 3.22 4.52 -6.55
N ARG A 115 4.12 5.19 -7.27
CA ARG A 115 4.68 6.49 -6.89
C ARG A 115 4.74 7.40 -8.10
N GLY A 116 4.07 8.55 -8.03
CA GLY A 116 3.80 9.37 -9.20
C GLY A 116 3.11 8.54 -10.28
N HIS A 117 3.67 8.54 -11.49
CA HIS A 117 3.22 7.70 -12.61
C HIS A 117 4.15 6.50 -12.87
N ARG A 118 4.73 5.93 -11.81
CA ARG A 118 5.52 4.70 -11.90
C ARG A 118 4.97 3.63 -10.97
N ALA A 119 4.91 2.40 -11.48
CA ALA A 119 4.67 1.22 -10.67
C ALA A 119 5.98 0.49 -10.39
N PHE A 120 6.14 0.03 -9.16
CA PHE A 120 7.18 -0.89 -8.71
C PHE A 120 6.48 -2.19 -8.36
N VAL A 121 6.84 -3.25 -9.06
CA VAL A 121 6.13 -4.54 -8.97
C VAL A 121 7.12 -5.62 -8.60
N THR A 122 6.91 -6.30 -7.48
CA THR A 122 7.70 -7.50 -7.14
C THR A 122 7.23 -8.69 -7.97
N CYS A 123 8.17 -9.44 -8.50
CA CYS A 123 7.92 -10.63 -9.33
C CYS A 123 8.75 -11.79 -8.80
N GLU A 124 8.12 -12.95 -8.63
CA GLU A 124 8.69 -14.11 -7.93
C GLU A 124 8.72 -15.36 -8.83
N PRO A 125 9.71 -15.51 -9.71
CA PRO A 125 9.76 -16.63 -10.67
C PRO A 125 9.79 -18.00 -9.99
N SER A 126 10.32 -18.10 -8.78
CA SER A 126 10.46 -19.36 -8.04
C SER A 126 9.60 -19.46 -6.78
N ALA A 127 8.49 -18.70 -6.71
CA ALA A 127 7.63 -18.74 -5.53
C ALA A 127 7.17 -20.17 -5.23
N SER A 128 7.64 -20.73 -4.12
CA SER A 128 7.17 -22.02 -3.62
C SER A 128 5.69 -21.91 -3.22
N ALA A 129 4.93 -22.98 -3.48
CA ALA A 129 3.52 -23.06 -3.15
C ALA A 129 3.31 -23.00 -1.63
N GLY A 130 3.13 -21.80 -1.07
CA GLY A 130 2.66 -21.57 0.30
C GLY A 130 3.56 -22.07 1.42
N PRO A 131 3.26 -21.74 2.69
CA PRO A 131 4.02 -22.21 3.83
C PRO A 131 3.93 -23.74 3.98
N PRO A 132 4.96 -24.43 4.50
CA PRO A 132 4.94 -25.85 4.78
C PRO A 132 3.68 -26.23 5.58
N GLY A 133 2.85 -27.15 5.06
CA GLY A 133 1.60 -27.57 5.67
C GLY A 133 0.35 -26.80 5.25
N ALA A 134 0.44 -25.83 4.32
CA ALA A 134 -0.75 -25.32 3.66
C ALA A 134 -1.19 -26.30 2.55
N PRO A 135 -2.49 -26.70 2.50
CA PRO A 135 -2.96 -27.51 1.36
C PRO A 135 -2.76 -26.71 0.07
N ALA A 136 -2.21 -27.34 -0.96
CA ALA A 136 -2.08 -26.77 -2.28
C ALA A 136 -3.46 -26.22 -2.72
N SER A 137 -3.50 -24.98 -3.19
CA SER A 137 -4.72 -24.39 -3.70
C SER A 137 -5.13 -25.18 -4.95
N GLY A 138 -6.15 -26.05 -4.83
CA GLY A 138 -6.74 -26.72 -5.98
C GLY A 138 -6.83 -28.25 -5.95
N ALA A 139 -6.47 -28.95 -4.88
CA ALA A 139 -6.69 -30.39 -4.78
C ALA A 139 -8.03 -30.70 -4.11
N PRO A 140 -8.93 -31.52 -4.74
CA PRO A 140 -10.08 -32.05 -4.06
C PRO A 140 -9.62 -33.01 -2.94
N SER A 141 -10.29 -32.90 -1.79
CA SER A 141 -10.05 -33.76 -0.62
C SER A 141 -10.26 -35.24 -0.96
N GLY A 142 -9.20 -36.01 -0.99
CA GLY A 142 -9.26 -37.45 -0.99
C GLY A 142 -8.37 -38.16 -2.01
N GLU A 143 -7.06 -38.26 -1.70
CA GLU A 143 -6.23 -39.42 -2.07
C GLU A 143 -4.90 -39.35 -1.30
N PRO A 144 -4.31 -40.48 -0.83
CA PRO A 144 -3.05 -40.46 -0.09
C PRO A 144 -1.89 -40.12 -1.03
N ALA A 145 -1.03 -39.21 -0.60
CA ALA A 145 0.15 -38.77 -1.32
C ALA A 145 1.05 -39.95 -1.64
N ALA A 146 1.20 -40.26 -2.94
CA ALA A 146 2.26 -41.10 -3.44
C ALA A 146 3.59 -40.35 -3.26
N SER A 147 4.57 -41.03 -2.65
CA SER A 147 5.95 -40.56 -2.50
C SER A 147 6.63 -40.52 -3.89
N GLY A 148 6.47 -39.44 -4.60
CA GLY A 148 7.24 -39.11 -5.79
C GLY A 148 8.40 -38.21 -5.36
N GLY A 149 9.64 -38.67 -5.54
CA GLY A 149 10.84 -37.92 -5.17
C GLY A 149 10.85 -36.53 -5.82
N ALA A 150 10.88 -35.53 -4.96
CA ALA A 150 11.20 -34.18 -5.36
C ALA A 150 12.61 -34.22 -5.98
N LYS A 151 12.74 -33.82 -7.21
CA LYS A 151 14.01 -33.38 -7.76
C LYS A 151 14.33 -32.11 -6.99
N ASP A 152 15.44 -32.15 -6.22
CA ASP A 152 16.09 -30.95 -5.69
C ASP A 152 16.57 -30.13 -6.90
N ASP A 153 15.71 -29.31 -7.45
CA ASP A 153 16.11 -28.26 -8.37
C ASP A 153 16.44 -27.02 -7.51
N ASP A 154 17.68 -26.98 -7.03
CA ASP A 154 18.23 -25.90 -6.22
C ASP A 154 18.48 -24.60 -7.03
N SER A 155 17.93 -24.46 -8.24
CA SER A 155 18.00 -23.23 -9.01
C SER A 155 16.90 -22.25 -8.60
N HIS A 156 17.03 -21.65 -7.42
CA HIS A 156 16.20 -20.53 -7.03
C HIS A 156 16.62 -19.29 -7.84
N GLU A 157 15.85 -18.98 -8.90
CA GLU A 157 16.05 -17.74 -9.61
C GLU A 157 15.75 -16.55 -8.68
N PRO A 158 16.65 -15.55 -8.61
CA PRO A 158 16.37 -14.34 -7.85
C PRO A 158 15.11 -13.66 -8.38
N ALA A 159 14.25 -13.23 -7.47
CA ALA A 159 13.13 -12.39 -7.79
C ALA A 159 13.61 -11.03 -8.33
N HIS A 160 12.70 -10.28 -8.94
CA HIS A 160 13.04 -8.96 -9.42
C HIS A 160 11.90 -7.97 -9.15
N ILE A 161 12.24 -6.69 -9.18
CA ILE A 161 11.29 -5.60 -9.08
C ILE A 161 11.22 -4.90 -10.44
N ALA A 162 10.10 -5.05 -11.13
CA ALA A 162 9.82 -4.35 -12.37
C ALA A 162 9.44 -2.90 -12.08
N VAL A 163 10.10 -1.96 -12.74
CA VAL A 163 9.77 -0.53 -12.68
C VAL A 163 9.12 -0.12 -13.99
N VAL A 164 7.85 0.21 -13.97
CA VAL A 164 7.04 0.49 -15.15
C VAL A 164 6.62 1.96 -15.17
N ASP A 165 6.78 2.61 -16.31
CA ASP A 165 6.16 3.89 -16.60
C ASP A 165 4.70 3.67 -16.99
N LEU A 166 3.78 4.22 -16.21
CA LEU A 166 2.34 3.96 -16.36
C LEU A 166 1.72 4.73 -17.54
N ASP A 167 2.29 5.85 -17.94
CA ASP A 167 1.77 6.64 -19.04
C ASP A 167 2.07 5.98 -20.39
N THR A 168 3.24 5.38 -20.50
CA THR A 168 3.69 4.75 -21.75
C THR A 168 3.54 3.23 -21.77
N GLY A 169 3.43 2.60 -20.60
CA GLY A 169 3.46 1.14 -20.44
C GLY A 169 4.86 0.53 -20.63
N ARG A 170 5.91 1.34 -20.60
CA ARG A 170 7.29 0.84 -20.79
C ARG A 170 7.86 0.29 -19.50
N LEU A 171 8.43 -0.89 -19.58
CA LEU A 171 9.34 -1.39 -18.55
C LEU A 171 10.61 -0.54 -18.58
N LEU A 172 10.79 0.32 -17.58
CA LEU A 172 11.94 1.21 -17.46
C LEU A 172 13.18 0.45 -16.95
N ARG A 173 12.96 -0.51 -16.06
CA ARG A 173 14.02 -1.24 -15.37
C ARG A 173 13.49 -2.51 -14.74
N SER A 174 14.34 -3.52 -14.66
CA SER A 174 14.23 -4.66 -13.77
C SER A 174 15.35 -4.56 -12.73
N ILE A 175 15.00 -4.56 -11.44
CA ILE A 175 15.95 -4.52 -10.32
C ILE A 175 16.02 -5.93 -9.75
N THR A 176 17.21 -6.53 -9.74
CA THR A 176 17.39 -7.86 -9.15
C THR A 176 17.18 -7.79 -7.64
N GLY A 177 16.22 -8.53 -7.11
CA GLY A 177 15.90 -8.68 -5.70
C GLY A 177 16.66 -9.79 -5.01
N GLY A 178 16.08 -10.30 -3.93
CA GLY A 178 16.47 -11.56 -3.30
C GLY A 178 15.55 -12.70 -3.73
N LEU A 179 15.40 -13.70 -2.87
CA LEU A 179 14.47 -14.81 -3.07
C LEU A 179 13.10 -14.47 -2.45
N GLU A 180 12.02 -14.69 -3.21
CA GLU A 180 10.65 -14.42 -2.79
C GLU A 180 10.46 -12.96 -2.29
N THR A 181 10.54 -11.98 -3.20
CA THR A 181 10.34 -10.56 -2.86
C THR A 181 8.88 -10.23 -2.64
N GLU A 182 8.54 -9.53 -1.55
CA GLU A 182 7.16 -9.18 -1.22
C GLU A 182 6.98 -7.66 -1.05
N GLY A 183 7.19 -7.14 0.14
CA GLY A 183 6.89 -5.76 0.48
C GLY A 183 7.90 -4.75 -0.06
N ILE A 184 7.40 -3.61 -0.49
CA ILE A 184 8.19 -2.50 -1.02
C ILE A 184 7.96 -1.25 -0.17
N GLU A 185 9.05 -0.54 0.18
CA GLU A 185 8.99 0.78 0.77
C GLU A 185 10.09 1.70 0.21
N PHE A 186 9.83 3.00 0.22
CA PHE A 186 10.80 3.99 -0.21
C PHE A 186 11.55 4.60 0.98
N SER A 187 12.81 4.96 0.76
CA SER A 187 13.55 5.77 1.75
C SER A 187 12.93 7.16 1.88
N ALA A 188 13.19 7.79 3.02
CA ALA A 188 12.67 9.12 3.32
C ALA A 188 13.04 10.19 2.28
N ASP A 189 14.21 10.08 1.64
CA ASP A 189 14.66 10.94 0.55
C ASP A 189 14.12 10.51 -0.84
N GLY A 190 13.43 9.38 -0.88
CA GLY A 190 12.85 8.82 -2.11
C GLY A 190 13.84 8.31 -3.14
N ARG A 191 15.13 8.15 -2.77
CA ARG A 191 16.18 7.70 -3.69
C ARG A 191 16.43 6.20 -3.62
N ARG A 192 15.99 5.55 -2.56
CA ARG A 192 16.24 4.12 -2.31
C ARG A 192 14.92 3.36 -2.24
N LEU A 193 14.99 2.13 -2.68
CA LEU A 193 13.92 1.14 -2.57
C LEU A 193 14.35 0.10 -1.55
N LEU A 194 13.51 -0.15 -0.55
CA LEU A 194 13.68 -1.22 0.41
C LEU A 194 12.69 -2.33 0.05
N VAL A 195 13.17 -3.55 -0.03
CA VAL A 195 12.38 -4.73 -0.45
C VAL A 195 12.58 -5.85 0.55
N THR A 196 11.50 -6.42 1.05
CA THR A 196 11.55 -7.63 1.87
C THR A 196 11.75 -8.85 0.97
N ASN A 197 12.67 -9.74 1.36
CA ASN A 197 12.97 -10.99 0.65
C ASN A 197 12.70 -12.14 1.61
N GLU A 198 11.61 -12.86 1.38
CA GLU A 198 11.03 -13.80 2.33
C GLU A 198 11.93 -15.01 2.57
N ALA A 199 12.39 -15.64 1.50
CA ALA A 199 13.22 -16.84 1.61
C ALA A 199 14.67 -16.53 2.00
N ASP A 200 15.14 -15.31 1.79
CA ASP A 200 16.46 -14.85 2.22
C ASP A 200 16.51 -14.36 3.68
N ASP A 201 15.36 -14.14 4.33
CA ASP A 201 15.23 -13.54 5.65
C ASP A 201 15.95 -12.19 5.78
N ASN A 202 15.82 -11.33 4.78
CA ASN A 202 16.47 -10.02 4.78
C ASN A 202 15.62 -8.93 4.14
N VAL A 203 16.09 -7.68 4.29
CA VAL A 203 15.62 -6.54 3.50
C VAL A 203 16.77 -6.07 2.62
N SER A 204 16.55 -6.01 1.31
CA SER A 204 17.50 -5.43 0.37
C SER A 204 17.21 -3.95 0.13
N VAL A 205 18.26 -3.15 0.04
CA VAL A 205 18.20 -1.70 -0.21
C VAL A 205 18.84 -1.42 -1.55
N HIS A 206 18.07 -0.83 -2.47
CA HIS A 206 18.52 -0.55 -3.83
C HIS A 206 18.49 0.95 -4.13
N ASP A 207 19.39 1.41 -4.95
CA ASP A 207 19.31 2.73 -5.58
C ASP A 207 18.28 2.69 -6.70
N ILE A 208 17.26 3.55 -6.64
CA ILE A 208 16.15 3.53 -7.61
C ILE A 208 16.63 3.94 -9.02
N ALA A 209 17.55 4.89 -9.11
CA ALA A 209 18.00 5.42 -10.39
C ALA A 209 18.84 4.42 -11.18
N THR A 210 19.64 3.60 -10.50
CA THR A 210 20.56 2.65 -11.12
C THR A 210 20.10 1.19 -11.02
N GLY A 211 19.22 0.85 -10.07
CA GLY A 211 18.85 -0.52 -9.69
C GLY A 211 19.91 -1.24 -8.85
N LYS A 212 21.02 -0.58 -8.53
CA LYS A 212 22.14 -1.21 -7.83
C LYS A 212 21.75 -1.57 -6.39
N LEU A 213 22.04 -2.80 -5.98
CA LEU A 213 22.00 -3.21 -4.59
C LEU A 213 23.05 -2.43 -3.78
N LEU A 214 22.59 -1.71 -2.76
CA LEU A 214 23.43 -0.92 -1.87
C LEU A 214 23.73 -1.66 -0.56
N ARG A 215 22.75 -2.42 -0.05
CA ARG A 215 22.86 -3.11 1.23
C ARG A 215 21.86 -4.26 1.34
N LYS A 216 22.21 -5.29 2.11
CA LYS A 216 21.28 -6.29 2.67
C LYS A 216 21.25 -6.11 4.18
N ILE A 217 20.06 -6.13 4.77
CA ILE A 217 19.81 -6.04 6.21
C ILE A 217 19.37 -7.44 6.63
N ASP A 218 20.28 -8.19 7.25
CA ASP A 218 20.02 -9.54 7.73
C ASP A 218 19.05 -9.51 8.92
N LEU A 219 17.98 -10.30 8.85
CA LEU A 219 16.95 -10.42 9.89
C LEU A 219 16.92 -11.77 10.59
N LYS A 220 17.77 -12.73 10.19
CA LYS A 220 17.77 -14.12 10.70
C LYS A 220 17.89 -14.20 12.23
N ALA A 221 18.65 -13.30 12.85
CA ALA A 221 18.79 -13.25 14.30
C ALA A 221 17.48 -12.81 15.03
N TYR A 222 16.52 -12.21 14.30
CA TYR A 222 15.28 -11.66 14.85
C TYR A 222 14.04 -12.48 14.44
N GLY A 223 14.14 -13.17 13.32
CA GLY A 223 13.07 -14.02 12.80
C GLY A 223 13.15 -14.21 11.29
N THR A 224 12.15 -14.91 10.77
CA THR A 224 12.12 -15.37 9.38
C THR A 224 10.88 -14.88 8.65
N ARG A 225 10.96 -14.90 7.33
CA ARG A 225 9.91 -14.57 6.37
C ARG A 225 9.39 -13.14 6.52
N PRO A 226 10.22 -12.12 6.21
CA PRO A 226 9.81 -10.72 6.22
C PRO A 226 8.76 -10.44 5.15
N ARG A 227 7.64 -9.80 5.54
CA ARG A 227 6.50 -9.47 4.69
C ARG A 227 6.34 -7.98 4.48
N GLY A 228 5.45 -7.37 5.24
CA GLY A 228 5.15 -5.95 5.14
C GLY A 228 6.31 -5.08 5.63
N ILE A 229 6.52 -3.97 4.96
CA ILE A 229 7.49 -2.94 5.35
C ILE A 229 6.87 -1.56 5.24
N LYS A 230 7.09 -0.70 6.25
CA LYS A 230 6.63 0.71 6.25
C LYS A 230 7.65 1.64 6.86
N LEU A 231 7.83 2.79 6.21
CA LEU A 231 8.52 3.94 6.76
C LEU A 231 7.65 4.59 7.85
N ALA A 232 8.23 4.78 9.03
CA ALA A 232 7.53 5.45 10.12
C ALA A 232 7.32 6.95 9.82
N PRO A 233 6.32 7.59 10.44
CA PRO A 233 6.01 9.01 10.24
C PRO A 233 7.15 9.96 10.61
N ASP A 234 8.06 9.54 11.49
CA ASP A 234 9.28 10.29 11.83
C ASP A 234 10.32 10.31 10.70
N ARG A 235 10.08 9.53 9.63
CA ARG A 235 10.93 9.37 8.45
C ARG A 235 12.36 8.87 8.73
N LYS A 236 12.57 8.24 9.90
CA LYS A 236 13.86 7.71 10.37
C LYS A 236 13.86 6.22 10.60
N ARG A 237 12.69 5.65 10.83
CA ARG A 237 12.56 4.23 11.17
C ARG A 237 11.69 3.50 10.16
N TYR A 238 11.96 2.21 10.01
CA TYR A 238 11.13 1.29 9.24
C TYR A 238 10.64 0.19 10.16
N VAL A 239 9.42 -0.28 9.95
CA VAL A 239 8.86 -1.45 10.61
C VAL A 239 8.72 -2.55 9.58
N VAL A 240 9.19 -3.76 9.90
CA VAL A 240 9.14 -4.95 9.04
C VAL A 240 8.49 -6.09 9.82
N THR A 241 7.42 -6.67 9.29
CA THR A 241 6.78 -7.86 9.88
C THR A 241 7.52 -9.14 9.52
N LEU A 242 7.61 -10.08 10.46
CA LEU A 242 8.27 -11.38 10.32
C LEU A 242 7.22 -12.48 10.53
N GLU A 243 6.66 -13.00 9.41
CA GLU A 243 5.47 -13.85 9.42
C GLU A 243 5.64 -15.11 10.29
N PHE A 244 6.75 -15.84 10.12
CA PHE A 244 6.93 -17.11 10.83
C PHE A 244 7.48 -16.95 12.25
N SER A 245 7.84 -15.75 12.63
CA SER A 245 8.38 -15.48 13.97
C SER A 245 7.42 -14.72 14.88
N ASN A 246 6.20 -14.43 14.39
CA ASN A 246 5.17 -13.73 15.14
C ASN A 246 5.73 -12.46 15.81
N ALA A 247 6.39 -11.63 15.00
CA ALA A 247 7.06 -10.43 15.45
C ALA A 247 7.12 -9.37 14.35
N PHE A 248 7.43 -8.15 14.71
CA PHE A 248 7.99 -7.18 13.80
C PHE A 248 9.33 -6.65 14.34
N VAL A 249 10.16 -6.15 13.44
CA VAL A 249 11.38 -5.45 13.79
C VAL A 249 11.30 -3.99 13.42
N VAL A 250 12.04 -3.16 14.16
CA VAL A 250 12.23 -1.74 13.88
C VAL A 250 13.66 -1.55 13.40
N ILE A 251 13.81 -0.93 12.23
CA ILE A 251 15.09 -0.65 11.59
C ILE A 251 15.30 0.86 11.60
N ASP A 252 16.47 1.33 12.00
CA ASP A 252 16.82 2.75 12.03
C ASP A 252 17.23 3.31 10.65
N GLU A 253 17.49 4.60 10.58
CA GLU A 253 17.97 5.30 9.38
C GLU A 253 19.34 4.83 8.87
N ASN A 254 20.13 4.15 9.72
CA ASN A 254 21.41 3.54 9.38
C ASN A 254 21.25 2.08 8.94
N TYR A 255 20.01 1.62 8.80
CA TYR A 255 19.67 0.24 8.43
C TYR A 255 20.14 -0.80 9.44
N ARG A 256 20.01 -0.51 10.75
CA ARG A 256 20.27 -1.43 11.85
C ARG A 256 18.96 -1.79 12.52
N VAL A 257 18.77 -3.06 12.84
CA VAL A 257 17.67 -3.48 13.70
C VAL A 257 17.91 -2.97 15.11
N VAL A 258 17.01 -2.12 15.60
CA VAL A 258 17.11 -1.50 16.92
C VAL A 258 16.11 -2.08 17.92
N ARG A 259 15.10 -2.80 17.43
CA ARG A 259 14.07 -3.41 18.27
C ARG A 259 13.40 -4.58 17.57
N SER A 260 12.99 -5.58 18.36
CA SER A 260 12.06 -6.64 17.98
C SER A 260 10.87 -6.62 18.94
N VAL A 261 9.66 -6.78 18.42
CA VAL A 261 8.40 -6.72 19.17
C VAL A 261 7.54 -7.91 18.80
N LYS A 262 7.02 -8.61 19.80
CA LYS A 262 6.10 -9.74 19.60
C LYS A 262 4.75 -9.27 19.09
N THR A 263 4.16 -10.09 18.22
CA THR A 263 2.81 -9.90 17.67
C THR A 263 1.96 -11.15 17.90
N GLY A 264 0.74 -11.12 17.44
CA GLY A 264 -0.04 -12.33 17.17
C GLY A 264 0.55 -13.12 16.00
N GLU A 265 -0.10 -14.23 15.66
CA GLU A 265 0.40 -15.19 14.67
C GLU A 265 0.31 -14.66 13.23
N ALA A 266 1.37 -14.91 12.48
CA ALA A 266 1.53 -14.59 11.08
C ALA A 266 1.27 -13.09 10.77
N PRO A 267 2.05 -12.14 11.32
CA PRO A 267 1.94 -10.73 10.98
C PRO A 267 2.30 -10.51 9.50
N TYR A 268 1.48 -9.74 8.81
CA TYR A 268 1.60 -9.51 7.37
C TYR A 268 1.64 -8.00 7.05
N GLY A 269 0.53 -7.40 6.68
CA GLY A 269 0.44 -5.98 6.39
C GLY A 269 0.70 -5.11 7.62
N VAL A 270 1.40 -4.00 7.44
CA VAL A 270 1.72 -3.04 8.48
C VAL A 270 1.52 -1.62 7.96
N ALA A 271 0.96 -0.73 8.78
CA ALA A 271 0.86 0.70 8.46
C ALA A 271 0.72 1.55 9.72
N PHE A 272 1.10 2.81 9.60
CA PHE A 272 0.85 3.82 10.63
C PHE A 272 -0.44 4.58 10.33
N ASP A 273 -1.13 5.05 11.36
CA ASP A 273 -2.22 6.00 11.18
C ASP A 273 -1.70 7.36 10.68
N ARG A 274 -2.60 8.16 10.11
CA ARG A 274 -2.26 9.49 9.55
C ARG A 274 -1.62 10.41 10.59
N ALA A 275 -1.99 10.29 11.85
CA ALA A 275 -1.44 11.09 12.95
C ALA A 275 -0.05 10.61 13.39
N GLY A 276 0.41 9.44 12.92
CA GLY A 276 1.68 8.86 13.32
C GLY A 276 1.75 8.42 14.78
N LYS A 277 0.60 8.21 15.41
CA LYS A 277 0.49 7.87 16.83
C LYS A 277 0.35 6.37 17.07
N ARG A 278 -0.21 5.64 16.11
CA ARG A 278 -0.49 4.20 16.22
C ARG A 278 0.08 3.46 15.03
N LEU A 279 0.61 2.30 15.30
CA LEU A 279 1.04 1.32 14.32
C LEU A 279 0.00 0.18 14.32
N PHE A 280 -0.40 -0.24 13.14
CA PHE A 280 -1.34 -1.34 12.92
C PHE A 280 -0.64 -2.50 12.21
N VAL A 281 -0.89 -3.71 12.68
CA VAL A 281 -0.31 -4.94 12.15
C VAL A 281 -1.41 -5.98 11.95
N ALA A 282 -1.57 -6.47 10.75
CA ALA A 282 -2.50 -7.57 10.46
C ALA A 282 -1.88 -8.90 10.91
N ALA A 283 -2.30 -9.43 12.06
CA ALA A 283 -1.91 -10.76 12.54
C ALA A 283 -2.85 -11.81 11.94
N ALA A 284 -2.51 -12.26 10.72
CA ALA A 284 -3.42 -12.95 9.81
C ALA A 284 -3.96 -14.30 10.33
N ARG A 285 -3.18 -15.05 11.12
CA ARG A 285 -3.63 -16.30 11.76
C ARG A 285 -4.36 -16.06 13.07
N SER A 286 -3.97 -15.04 13.82
CA SER A 286 -4.69 -14.64 15.05
C SER A 286 -6.06 -14.04 14.77
N LYS A 287 -6.40 -13.74 13.51
CA LYS A 287 -7.65 -13.09 13.10
C LYS A 287 -7.83 -11.73 13.79
N THR A 288 -6.75 -10.96 13.91
CA THR A 288 -6.76 -9.64 14.55
C THR A 288 -6.00 -8.62 13.72
N LEU A 289 -6.46 -7.38 13.78
CA LEU A 289 -5.67 -6.21 13.48
C LEU A 289 -5.15 -5.66 14.80
N GLN A 290 -3.84 -5.80 15.02
CA GLN A 290 -3.19 -5.38 16.27
C GLN A 290 -2.78 -3.92 16.21
N VAL A 291 -2.98 -3.21 17.31
CA VAL A 291 -2.65 -1.79 17.44
C VAL A 291 -1.54 -1.63 18.47
N PHE A 292 -0.51 -0.89 18.10
CA PHE A 292 0.62 -0.54 18.95
C PHE A 292 0.79 0.97 19.01
N ASP A 293 1.31 1.48 20.10
CA ASP A 293 1.81 2.85 20.17
C ASP A 293 3.00 3.02 19.20
N ALA A 294 2.99 4.04 18.36
CA ALA A 294 3.99 4.19 17.28
C ALA A 294 5.39 4.61 17.76
N VAL A 295 5.55 5.03 19.00
CA VAL A 295 6.82 5.46 19.59
C VAL A 295 7.41 4.38 20.46
N THR A 296 6.62 3.89 21.40
CA THR A 296 7.03 2.90 22.38
C THR A 296 6.86 1.46 21.90
N PHE A 297 6.07 1.25 20.84
CA PHE A 297 5.65 -0.07 20.34
C PHE A 297 5.02 -0.97 21.41
N ALA A 298 4.45 -0.36 22.45
CA ALA A 298 3.64 -1.07 23.42
C ALA A 298 2.31 -1.47 22.78
N PRO A 299 1.79 -2.68 23.06
CA PRO A 299 0.48 -3.10 22.56
C PRO A 299 -0.63 -2.22 23.17
N VAL A 300 -1.59 -1.82 22.34
CA VAL A 300 -2.73 -0.99 22.72
C VAL A 300 -4.01 -1.81 22.68
N LYS A 301 -4.27 -2.52 21.57
CA LYS A 301 -5.50 -3.28 21.36
C LYS A 301 -5.35 -4.34 20.27
N ASP A 302 -6.03 -5.46 20.44
CA ASP A 302 -6.26 -6.44 19.40
C ASP A 302 -7.71 -6.32 18.93
N ILE A 303 -7.91 -6.01 17.65
CA ILE A 303 -9.23 -5.82 17.04
C ILE A 303 -9.58 -7.09 16.29
N ALA A 304 -10.70 -7.72 16.64
CA ALA A 304 -11.17 -8.94 15.96
C ALA A 304 -11.50 -8.67 14.48
N THR A 305 -10.95 -9.49 13.59
CA THR A 305 -11.16 -9.39 12.14
C THR A 305 -11.67 -10.72 11.58
N GLY A 306 -11.56 -10.93 10.28
CA GLY A 306 -11.84 -12.19 9.61
C GLY A 306 -10.63 -13.14 9.58
N THR A 307 -10.73 -14.17 8.75
CA THR A 307 -9.69 -15.18 8.59
C THR A 307 -8.71 -14.82 7.48
N ARG A 308 -7.40 -14.88 7.78
CA ARG A 308 -6.31 -14.56 6.83
C ARG A 308 -6.47 -13.17 6.23
N CYS A 309 -6.52 -12.16 7.08
CA CYS A 309 -6.48 -10.78 6.67
C CYS A 309 -5.02 -10.41 6.36
N TRP A 310 -4.73 -10.06 5.08
CA TRP A 310 -3.37 -9.75 4.66
C TRP A 310 -3.09 -8.25 4.68
N HIS A 311 -3.97 -7.48 4.05
CA HIS A 311 -3.76 -6.05 3.86
C HIS A 311 -4.95 -5.23 4.35
N PHE A 312 -4.68 -3.95 4.58
CA PHE A 312 -5.69 -2.99 5.01
C PHE A 312 -5.32 -1.58 4.53
N SER A 313 -6.32 -0.71 4.47
CA SER A 313 -6.17 0.70 4.15
C SER A 313 -7.02 1.55 5.07
N PHE A 314 -6.53 2.73 5.43
CA PHE A 314 -7.37 3.76 6.04
C PHE A 314 -8.25 4.41 4.97
N THR A 315 -9.38 4.99 5.40
CA THR A 315 -10.13 5.93 4.55
C THR A 315 -9.37 7.25 4.44
N PRO A 316 -9.62 8.05 3.37
CA PRO A 316 -8.92 9.34 3.18
C PRO A 316 -9.08 10.32 4.34
N ASP A 317 -10.22 10.29 5.04
CA ASP A 317 -10.48 11.08 6.25
C ASP A 317 -9.85 10.48 7.52
N GLY A 318 -9.33 9.24 7.44
CA GLY A 318 -8.73 8.50 8.55
C GLY A 318 -9.72 7.98 9.59
N ARG A 319 -11.03 8.05 9.33
CA ARG A 319 -12.07 7.62 10.28
C ARG A 319 -12.26 6.11 10.34
N ASN A 320 -12.05 5.44 9.24
CA ASN A 320 -12.23 4.00 9.17
C ASN A 320 -10.98 3.29 8.62
N ILE A 321 -10.91 2.00 8.90
CA ILE A 321 -9.91 1.07 8.39
C ILE A 321 -10.66 -0.05 7.70
N LEU A 322 -10.34 -0.32 6.45
CA LEU A 322 -10.88 -1.43 5.68
C LEU A 322 -9.84 -2.55 5.65
N VAL A 323 -10.19 -3.72 6.15
CA VAL A 323 -9.29 -4.87 6.29
C VAL A 323 -9.71 -5.98 5.34
N ALA A 324 -8.85 -6.35 4.39
CA ALA A 324 -9.11 -7.40 3.40
C ALA A 324 -8.83 -8.79 4.01
N CYS A 325 -9.88 -9.55 4.26
CA CYS A 325 -9.83 -10.84 4.95
C CYS A 325 -10.10 -11.99 3.96
N GLY A 326 -9.03 -12.49 3.33
CA GLY A 326 -9.12 -13.38 2.18
C GLY A 326 -9.89 -14.67 2.44
N ARG A 327 -9.57 -15.41 3.49
CA ARG A 327 -10.20 -16.72 3.72
C ARG A 327 -11.59 -16.66 4.37
N SER A 328 -12.05 -15.48 4.79
CA SER A 328 -13.45 -15.26 5.16
C SER A 328 -14.25 -14.53 4.08
N ASN A 329 -13.62 -14.19 2.93
CA ASN A 329 -14.27 -13.55 1.78
C ASN A 329 -15.00 -12.26 2.15
N GLU A 330 -14.41 -11.44 3.00
CA GLU A 330 -15.03 -10.24 3.52
C GLU A 330 -14.03 -9.09 3.69
N ILE A 331 -14.56 -7.88 3.71
CA ILE A 331 -13.84 -6.69 4.17
C ILE A 331 -14.42 -6.29 5.52
N VAL A 332 -13.57 -6.20 6.54
CA VAL A 332 -13.98 -5.72 7.87
C VAL A 332 -13.71 -4.22 7.95
N VAL A 333 -14.76 -3.44 8.22
CA VAL A 333 -14.67 -2.01 8.46
C VAL A 333 -14.53 -1.76 9.95
N ILE A 334 -13.50 -1.06 10.35
CA ILE A 334 -13.17 -0.74 11.74
C ILE A 334 -13.21 0.77 11.89
N ASP A 335 -13.89 1.27 12.92
CA ASP A 335 -13.78 2.66 13.33
C ASP A 335 -12.39 2.92 13.93
N ALA A 336 -11.63 3.84 13.32
CA ALA A 336 -10.24 4.08 13.68
C ALA A 336 -10.09 4.83 15.01
N GLN A 337 -11.15 5.44 15.56
CA GLN A 337 -11.12 6.14 16.83
C GLN A 337 -11.43 5.17 17.98
N THR A 338 -12.53 4.43 17.87
CA THR A 338 -12.97 3.49 18.92
C THR A 338 -12.21 2.16 18.88
N LEU A 339 -11.62 1.84 17.71
CA LEU A 339 -10.94 0.59 17.43
C LEU A 339 -11.89 -0.62 17.55
N GLU A 340 -13.13 -0.43 17.08
CA GLU A 340 -14.16 -1.47 17.05
C GLU A 340 -14.58 -1.77 15.60
N PRO A 341 -14.85 -3.04 15.26
CA PRO A 341 -15.48 -3.37 13.99
C PRO A 341 -16.90 -2.80 13.94
N VAL A 342 -17.20 -2.05 12.88
CA VAL A 342 -18.51 -1.39 12.70
C VAL A 342 -19.33 -1.97 11.57
N LYS A 343 -18.68 -2.61 10.58
CA LYS A 343 -19.36 -3.24 9.44
C LYS A 343 -18.53 -4.39 8.88
N ARG A 344 -19.21 -5.36 8.27
CA ARG A 344 -18.61 -6.41 7.46
C ARG A 344 -19.23 -6.35 6.07
N ILE A 345 -18.41 -6.25 5.05
CA ILE A 345 -18.81 -6.22 3.64
C ILE A 345 -18.51 -7.62 3.11
N ALA A 346 -19.58 -8.38 2.83
CA ALA A 346 -19.51 -9.67 2.18
C ALA A 346 -19.22 -9.53 0.67
N ASP A 347 -19.34 -10.62 -0.07
CA ASP A 347 -19.24 -10.67 -1.55
C ASP A 347 -17.86 -10.41 -2.14
N SER A 348 -16.79 -10.42 -1.32
CA SER A 348 -15.43 -10.50 -1.81
C SER A 348 -15.04 -11.95 -2.13
N GLN A 349 -14.10 -12.12 -3.08
CA GLN A 349 -13.66 -13.45 -3.51
C GLN A 349 -12.15 -13.59 -3.28
N LEU A 350 -11.77 -13.99 -2.08
CA LEU A 350 -10.38 -14.05 -1.61
C LEU A 350 -9.69 -12.68 -1.70
N PRO A 351 -10.23 -11.63 -1.02
CA PRO A 351 -9.66 -10.29 -1.07
C PRO A 351 -8.22 -10.27 -0.52
N TRP A 352 -7.32 -9.59 -1.24
CA TRP A 352 -5.91 -9.53 -0.88
C TRP A 352 -5.44 -8.10 -0.60
N GLY A 353 -5.39 -7.25 -1.62
CA GLY A 353 -4.94 -5.88 -1.55
C GLY A 353 -6.11 -4.90 -1.52
N ILE A 354 -5.92 -3.77 -0.85
CA ILE A 354 -6.92 -2.71 -0.78
C ILE A 354 -6.25 -1.34 -0.78
N VAL A 355 -6.74 -0.44 -1.64
CA VAL A 355 -6.31 0.95 -1.77
C VAL A 355 -7.51 1.87 -1.89
N THR A 356 -7.32 3.16 -1.61
CA THR A 356 -8.40 4.16 -1.70
C THR A 356 -8.07 5.28 -2.67
N TYR A 357 -9.11 5.89 -3.20
CA TYR A 357 -9.01 7.18 -3.86
C TYR A 357 -10.07 8.15 -3.29
N PRO A 358 -9.69 9.34 -2.80
CA PRO A 358 -8.31 9.84 -2.68
C PRO A 358 -7.37 8.89 -1.91
N LYS A 359 -6.06 8.97 -2.21
CA LYS A 359 -5.06 8.08 -1.58
C LYS A 359 -5.03 8.24 -0.06
N ALA A 360 -5.00 7.14 0.63
CA ALA A 360 -4.79 7.09 2.07
C ALA A 360 -3.62 6.20 2.46
N ALA A 361 -3.17 6.32 3.71
CA ALA A 361 -2.20 5.39 4.26
C ALA A 361 -2.81 3.99 4.36
N GLY A 362 -1.99 2.99 4.15
CA GLY A 362 -2.38 1.58 4.24
C GLY A 362 -1.17 0.66 4.17
N SER A 363 -1.40 -0.62 4.29
CA SER A 363 -0.31 -1.59 4.22
C SER A 363 0.25 -1.75 2.79
N VAL A 364 -0.57 -1.49 1.77
CA VAL A 364 -0.17 -1.54 0.35
C VAL A 364 0.25 -0.18 -0.17
N ASP A 365 -0.42 0.89 0.25
CA ASP A 365 -0.21 2.24 -0.28
C ASP A 365 0.20 3.25 0.81
N GLN A 366 0.58 4.45 0.39
CA GLN A 366 0.92 5.56 1.27
C GLN A 366 0.59 6.88 0.57
N VAL A 367 0.25 7.90 1.34
CA VAL A 367 0.13 9.27 0.83
C VAL A 367 1.52 9.79 0.49
N GLU A 368 1.69 10.33 -0.72
CA GLU A 368 2.94 10.90 -1.21
C GLU A 368 3.23 12.28 -0.63
#